data_819099b63d50273696e028035b057ef4
#
_entry.id   819099b63d50273696e028035b057ef4
#
_cell.length_a   1.000
_cell.length_b   1.000
_cell.length_c   1.000
_cell.angle_alpha   90.00
_cell.angle_beta   90.00
_cell.angle_gamma   90.00
#
_symmetry.space_group_name_H-M   'P 1'
#
loop_
_entity.id
_entity.type
_entity.pdbx_description
1 polymer ?
#
loop_
_entity_poly.entity_id
_entity_poly.type
_entity_poly.pdbx_seq_one_letter_code
_entity_poly.pdbx_strand_id
1 'polypeptide(L)'
;MWQMPDPLFLTNRSHFLFKEQVDFFVAVGGGSPMDASKAISLLAANPSAIDHAEERLYHPEPMQGYPVAAVPTTSGTGSEVTPYAILTRHDLHTKQSIAHKWFADLAFVDAGYLKTSSYENMVSTCVV
;
A
#
# COMPACT_ATOMS: atom_id res chain seq x y z
N MET A 1 -11.24 -11.44 7.92
CA MET A 1 -9.86 -11.02 8.23
C MET A 1 -9.16 -10.70 6.92
N TRP A 2 -8.85 -9.43 6.67
CA TRP A 2 -8.10 -9.02 5.46
C TRP A 2 -6.69 -9.60 5.55
N GLN A 3 -6.35 -10.48 4.61
CA GLN A 3 -4.96 -10.90 4.44
C GLN A 3 -4.24 -9.78 3.67
N MET A 4 -3.04 -9.45 4.10
CA MET A 4 -2.19 -8.53 3.34
C MET A 4 -1.93 -9.11 1.94
N PRO A 5 -1.91 -8.27 0.91
CA PRO A 5 -1.75 -8.74 -0.46
C PRO A 5 -0.44 -9.51 -0.62
N ASP A 6 -0.53 -10.66 -1.26
CA ASP A 6 0.61 -11.46 -1.66
C ASP A 6 1.26 -10.92 -2.96
N PRO A 7 2.47 -11.37 -3.32
CA PRO A 7 3.15 -10.93 -4.54
C PRO A 7 2.33 -11.19 -5.80
N LEU A 8 1.60 -12.30 -5.88
CA LEU A 8 0.76 -12.63 -7.03
C LEU A 8 -0.42 -11.65 -7.19
N PHE A 9 -1.04 -11.25 -6.07
CA PHE A 9 -2.07 -10.22 -6.08
C PHE A 9 -1.51 -8.90 -6.60
N LEU A 10 -0.33 -8.48 -6.12
CA LEU A 10 0.32 -7.24 -6.56
C LEU A 10 0.65 -7.29 -8.05
N THR A 11 1.23 -8.37 -8.54
CA THR A 11 1.57 -8.57 -9.95
C THR A 11 0.33 -8.49 -10.84
N ASN A 12 -0.71 -9.25 -10.54
CA ASN A 12 -1.95 -9.27 -11.34
C ASN A 12 -2.63 -7.90 -11.38
N ARG A 13 -2.67 -7.17 -10.25
CA ARG A 13 -3.26 -5.84 -10.19
C ARG A 13 -2.42 -4.81 -10.94
N SER A 14 -1.12 -4.87 -10.84
CA SER A 14 -0.22 -3.96 -11.55
C SER A 14 -0.29 -4.14 -13.06
N HIS A 15 -0.34 -5.36 -13.57
CA HIS A 15 -0.57 -5.64 -15.00
C HIS A 15 -1.89 -5.07 -15.49
N PHE A 16 -2.98 -5.29 -14.75
CA PHE A 16 -4.28 -4.76 -15.11
C PHE A 16 -4.24 -3.23 -15.19
N LEU A 17 -3.74 -2.57 -14.16
CA LEU A 17 -3.71 -1.11 -14.05
C LEU A 17 -2.77 -0.45 -15.05
N PHE A 18 -1.64 -1.08 -15.36
CA PHE A 18 -0.76 -0.65 -16.45
C PHE A 18 -1.49 -0.65 -17.80
N LYS A 19 -2.27 -1.72 -18.07
CA LYS A 19 -3.03 -1.87 -19.31
C LYS A 19 -4.15 -0.84 -19.43
N GLU A 20 -4.79 -0.47 -18.31
CA GLU A 20 -5.86 0.54 -18.24
C GLU A 20 -5.37 1.99 -18.27
N GLN A 21 -4.05 2.22 -18.24
CA GLN A 21 -3.44 3.56 -18.31
C GLN A 21 -3.99 4.52 -17.26
N VAL A 22 -3.94 4.12 -15.99
CA VAL A 22 -4.41 4.93 -14.86
C VAL A 22 -3.53 6.16 -14.64
N ASP A 23 -4.12 7.28 -14.20
CA ASP A 23 -3.41 8.53 -13.93
C ASP A 23 -2.94 8.62 -12.46
N PHE A 24 -3.72 8.06 -11.53
CA PHE A 24 -3.46 8.09 -10.09
C PHE A 24 -4.22 6.98 -9.36
N PHE A 25 -3.88 6.77 -8.10
CA PHE A 25 -4.53 5.80 -7.22
C PHE A 25 -5.28 6.50 -6.09
N VAL A 26 -6.42 5.93 -5.69
CA VAL A 26 -7.10 6.30 -4.45
C VAL A 26 -7.12 5.10 -3.53
N ALA A 27 -6.39 5.20 -2.43
CA ALA A 27 -6.29 4.16 -1.40
C ALA A 27 -7.27 4.46 -0.27
N VAL A 28 -8.35 3.68 -0.16
CA VAL A 28 -9.35 3.84 0.90
C VAL A 28 -9.28 2.65 1.85
N GLY A 29 -9.02 2.88 3.13
CA GLY A 29 -8.97 1.80 4.12
C GLY A 29 -7.96 2.04 5.25
N GLY A 30 -7.53 0.96 5.87
CA GLY A 30 -6.47 0.98 6.89
C GLY A 30 -5.08 0.94 6.27
N GLY A 31 -4.07 0.62 7.08
CA GLY A 31 -2.67 0.56 6.64
C GLY A 31 -2.44 -0.39 5.47
N SER A 32 -3.03 -1.60 5.50
CA SER A 32 -2.79 -2.62 4.47
C SER A 32 -3.22 -2.20 3.05
N PRO A 33 -4.43 -1.64 2.81
CA PRO A 33 -4.79 -1.11 1.50
C PRO A 33 -3.90 0.05 1.06
N MET A 34 -3.50 0.93 1.96
CA MET A 34 -2.62 2.05 1.64
C MET A 34 -1.21 1.59 1.26
N ASP A 35 -0.64 0.65 2.01
CA ASP A 35 0.65 0.05 1.71
C ASP A 35 0.64 -0.73 0.38
N ALA A 36 -0.43 -1.50 0.13
CA ALA A 36 -0.65 -2.17 -1.14
C ALA A 36 -0.72 -1.19 -2.31
N SER A 37 -1.43 -0.07 -2.15
CA SER A 37 -1.57 0.95 -3.20
C SER A 37 -0.24 1.61 -3.54
N LYS A 38 0.62 1.87 -2.56
CA LYS A 38 1.98 2.36 -2.80
C LYS A 38 2.82 1.36 -3.61
N ALA A 39 2.80 0.08 -3.23
CA ALA A 39 3.53 -0.96 -3.96
C ALA A 39 3.01 -1.15 -5.38
N ILE A 40 1.68 -1.18 -5.57
CA ILE A 40 1.05 -1.30 -6.89
C ILE A 40 1.36 -0.07 -7.75
N SER A 41 1.33 1.14 -7.19
CA SER A 41 1.69 2.38 -7.87
C SER A 41 3.11 2.32 -8.46
N LEU A 42 4.07 1.87 -7.66
CA LEU A 42 5.46 1.67 -8.09
C LEU A 42 5.55 0.63 -9.22
N LEU A 43 4.92 -0.53 -9.07
CA LEU A 43 4.97 -1.59 -10.08
C LEU A 43 4.27 -1.18 -11.37
N ALA A 44 3.08 -0.59 -11.30
CA ALA A 44 2.31 -0.19 -12.48
C ALA A 44 3.01 0.89 -13.31
N ALA A 45 3.80 1.76 -12.68
CA ALA A 45 4.61 2.76 -13.37
C ALA A 45 5.93 2.18 -13.94
N ASN A 46 6.29 0.95 -13.57
CA ASN A 46 7.51 0.27 -14.03
C ASN A 46 7.18 -1.12 -14.59
N PRO A 47 6.67 -1.22 -15.83
CA PRO A 47 6.17 -2.47 -16.40
C PRO A 47 7.19 -3.62 -16.40
N SER A 48 8.45 -3.32 -16.62
CA SER A 48 9.54 -4.32 -16.57
C SER A 48 9.78 -4.91 -15.17
N ALA A 49 9.24 -4.26 -14.14
CA ALA A 49 9.35 -4.74 -12.75
C ALA A 49 8.19 -5.65 -12.34
N ILE A 50 7.08 -5.67 -13.09
CA ILE A 50 5.85 -6.35 -12.66
C ILE A 50 6.07 -7.85 -12.51
N ASP A 51 6.71 -8.50 -13.48
CA ASP A 51 6.96 -9.95 -13.47
C ASP A 51 8.04 -10.36 -12.44
N HIS A 52 8.79 -9.40 -11.92
CA HIS A 52 9.80 -9.55 -10.88
C HIS A 52 9.44 -8.72 -9.63
N ALA A 53 8.15 -8.57 -9.34
CA ALA A 53 7.64 -7.64 -8.34
C ALA A 53 8.29 -7.84 -6.96
N GLU A 54 8.48 -9.08 -6.54
CA GLU A 54 9.06 -9.39 -5.25
C GLU A 54 10.53 -8.94 -5.16
N GLU A 55 11.33 -9.24 -6.17
CA GLU A 55 12.71 -8.80 -6.25
C GLU A 55 12.79 -7.27 -6.30
N ARG A 56 12.04 -6.64 -7.19
CA ARG A 56 12.10 -5.20 -7.45
C ARG A 56 11.62 -4.35 -6.28
N LEU A 57 10.57 -4.75 -5.59
CA LEU A 57 10.07 -4.02 -4.42
C LEU A 57 11.05 -4.02 -3.24
N TYR A 58 11.88 -5.05 -3.10
CA TYR A 58 12.84 -5.17 -2.01
C TYR A 58 14.29 -4.83 -2.40
N HIS A 59 14.52 -4.50 -3.67
CA HIS A 59 15.82 -4.05 -4.16
C HIS A 59 15.90 -2.51 -4.14
N PRO A 60 17.04 -1.91 -3.77
CA PRO A 60 17.16 -0.46 -3.58
C PRO A 60 17.25 0.37 -4.88
N GLU A 61 17.18 -0.24 -6.06
CA GLU A 61 17.16 0.51 -7.32
C GLU A 61 15.96 1.46 -7.40
N PRO A 62 16.18 2.75 -7.71
CA PRO A 62 15.09 3.73 -7.72
C PRO A 62 13.94 3.35 -8.65
N MET A 63 12.72 3.49 -8.14
CA MET A 63 11.49 3.35 -8.91
C MET A 63 10.65 4.62 -8.77
N GLN A 64 9.97 5.01 -9.83
CA GLN A 64 8.94 6.05 -9.80
C GLN A 64 7.58 5.38 -9.73
N GLY A 65 6.62 6.02 -9.06
CA GLY A 65 5.25 5.52 -8.98
C GLY A 65 4.25 6.53 -9.52
N TYR A 66 3.02 6.08 -9.71
CA TYR A 66 1.89 6.98 -9.95
C TYR A 66 1.52 7.72 -8.66
N PRO A 67 0.89 8.91 -8.75
CA PRO A 67 0.39 9.62 -7.59
C PRO A 67 -0.61 8.78 -6.78
N VAL A 68 -0.56 8.89 -5.45
CA VAL A 68 -1.45 8.17 -4.53
C VAL A 68 -2.17 9.17 -3.63
N ALA A 69 -3.50 9.12 -3.63
CA ALA A 69 -4.34 9.79 -2.64
C ALA A 69 -4.77 8.77 -1.58
N ALA A 70 -4.52 9.03 -0.32
CA ALA A 70 -4.84 8.14 0.79
C ALA A 70 -6.03 8.67 1.60
N VAL A 71 -6.99 7.78 1.89
CA VAL A 71 -8.18 8.04 2.71
C VAL A 71 -8.22 7.02 3.85
N PRO A 72 -7.62 7.31 5.02
CA PRO A 72 -7.58 6.38 6.13
C PRO A 72 -8.97 6.18 6.74
N THR A 73 -9.31 4.92 7.01
CA THR A 73 -10.53 4.51 7.72
C THR A 73 -10.23 3.86 9.08
N THR A 74 -8.97 3.83 9.49
CA THR A 74 -8.49 3.41 10.81
C THR A 74 -7.56 4.48 11.37
N SER A 75 -7.51 4.64 12.68
CA SER A 75 -6.55 5.48 13.37
C SER A 75 -5.37 4.64 13.84
N GLY A 76 -4.14 5.11 13.66
CA GLY A 76 -2.95 4.53 14.28
C GLY A 76 -1.79 4.20 13.33
N THR A 77 -2.01 3.61 12.16
CA THR A 77 -0.90 3.16 11.30
C THR A 77 -0.09 4.30 10.68
N GLY A 78 -0.71 5.46 10.43
CA GLY A 78 -0.04 6.60 9.82
C GLY A 78 0.43 6.37 8.38
N SER A 79 -0.03 5.31 7.71
CA SER A 79 0.40 4.99 6.35
C SER A 79 0.09 6.08 5.33
N GLU A 80 -0.90 6.92 5.60
CA GLU A 80 -1.27 8.07 4.77
C GLU A 80 -0.21 9.18 4.75
N VAL A 81 0.65 9.22 5.77
CA VAL A 81 1.68 10.27 5.95
C VAL A 81 3.11 9.72 6.07
N THR A 82 3.29 8.41 5.93
CA THR A 82 4.61 7.77 6.00
C THR A 82 5.04 7.22 4.63
N PRO A 83 6.37 7.13 4.35
CA PRO A 83 6.87 6.62 3.08
C PRO A 83 6.93 5.10 3.02
N TYR A 84 6.65 4.43 4.12
CA TYR A 84 6.80 2.98 4.23
C TYR A 84 5.58 2.25 3.65
N ALA A 85 5.81 1.07 3.10
CA ALA A 85 4.77 0.11 2.74
C ALA A 85 5.22 -1.28 3.23
N ILE A 86 4.44 -1.85 4.15
CA ILE A 86 4.76 -3.12 4.79
C ILE A 86 3.89 -4.20 4.15
N LEU A 87 4.53 -5.18 3.54
CA LEU A 87 3.87 -6.30 2.87
C LEU A 87 4.22 -7.62 3.55
N THR A 88 3.34 -8.61 3.40
CA THR A 88 3.62 -9.95 3.90
C THR A 88 4.50 -10.72 2.89
N ARG A 89 5.64 -11.19 3.34
CA ARG A 89 6.53 -12.11 2.63
C ARG A 89 6.15 -13.54 3.01
N HIS A 90 5.36 -14.20 2.16
CA HIS A 90 4.91 -15.56 2.45
C HIS A 90 6.05 -16.59 2.40
N ASP A 91 7.04 -16.37 1.53
CA ASP A 91 8.26 -17.18 1.41
C ASP A 91 9.12 -17.16 2.68
N LEU A 92 9.17 -16.02 3.37
CA LEU A 92 9.95 -15.81 4.59
C LEU A 92 9.08 -15.84 5.87
N HIS A 93 7.78 -16.06 5.75
CA HIS A 93 6.81 -16.01 6.87
C HIS A 93 6.95 -14.77 7.75
N THR A 94 7.20 -13.60 7.14
CA THR A 94 7.43 -12.34 7.84
C THR A 94 6.74 -11.17 7.18
N LYS A 95 6.72 -10.03 7.87
CA LYS A 95 6.34 -8.73 7.31
C LYS A 95 7.61 -7.93 7.05
N GLN A 96 7.70 -7.35 5.86
CA GLN A 96 8.87 -6.56 5.46
C GLN A 96 8.42 -5.27 4.77
N SER A 97 9.10 -4.17 5.11
CA SER A 97 8.93 -2.93 4.36
C SER A 97 9.60 -3.05 3.00
N ILE A 98 8.95 -2.53 1.96
CA ILE A 98 9.61 -2.38 0.66
C ILE A 98 10.83 -1.44 0.78
N ALA A 99 11.78 -1.59 -0.14
CA ALA A 99 13.02 -0.79 -0.13
C ALA A 99 12.79 0.68 -0.56
N HIS A 100 11.68 0.95 -1.23
CA HIS A 100 11.35 2.26 -1.78
C HIS A 100 10.58 3.10 -0.75
N LYS A 101 10.97 4.38 -0.63
CA LYS A 101 10.24 5.37 0.16
C LYS A 101 9.25 6.09 -0.74
N TRP A 102 7.95 5.76 -0.64
CA TRP A 102 6.90 6.33 -1.46
C TRP A 102 5.78 6.91 -0.62
N PHE A 103 5.71 8.23 -0.58
CA PHE A 103 4.64 8.94 0.14
C PHE A 103 3.34 8.93 -0.66
N ALA A 104 2.20 9.01 0.02
CA ALA A 104 0.99 9.48 -0.61
C ALA A 104 1.14 10.98 -0.92
N ASP A 105 0.69 11.40 -2.11
CA ASP A 105 0.73 12.81 -2.54
C ASP A 105 -0.33 13.64 -1.83
N LEU A 106 -1.47 13.00 -1.50
CA LEU A 106 -2.57 13.59 -0.77
C LEU A 106 -3.06 12.64 0.32
N ALA A 107 -3.38 13.19 1.50
CA ALA A 107 -4.04 12.46 2.59
C ALA A 107 -5.34 13.18 2.97
N PHE A 108 -6.48 12.49 2.81
CA PHE A 108 -7.80 12.99 3.20
C PHE A 108 -8.18 12.37 4.54
N VAL A 109 -7.88 13.07 5.62
CA VAL A 109 -8.14 12.61 6.98
C VAL A 109 -9.45 13.22 7.49
N ASP A 110 -10.49 12.37 7.56
CA ASP A 110 -11.82 12.74 8.05
C ASP A 110 -12.27 11.73 9.12
N ALA A 111 -12.49 12.21 10.33
CA ALA A 111 -12.99 11.39 11.45
C ALA A 111 -14.36 10.75 11.15
N GLY A 112 -15.11 11.26 10.18
CA GLY A 112 -16.36 10.66 9.70
C GLY A 112 -16.19 9.24 9.20
N TYR A 113 -15.07 8.92 8.58
CA TYR A 113 -14.75 7.59 8.06
C TYR A 113 -14.41 6.56 9.16
N LEU A 114 -14.14 7.01 10.38
CA LEU A 114 -13.82 6.15 11.52
C LEU A 114 -15.06 5.79 12.35
N LYS A 115 -16.21 6.41 12.13
CA LYS A 115 -17.43 6.25 12.94
C LYS A 115 -17.94 4.80 13.03
N THR A 116 -17.67 3.98 12.03
CA THR A 116 -18.10 2.57 11.98
C THR A 116 -17.07 1.62 12.58
N SER A 117 -15.91 2.12 12.98
CA SER A 117 -14.88 1.31 13.63
C SER A 117 -15.32 0.94 15.05
N SER A 118 -15.13 -0.33 15.43
CA SER A 118 -15.41 -0.75 16.80
C SER A 118 -14.40 -0.11 17.78
N TYR A 119 -14.83 0.06 19.03
CA TYR A 119 -13.94 0.57 20.09
C TYR A 119 -12.67 -0.29 20.22
N GLU A 120 -12.80 -1.61 20.15
CA GLU A 120 -11.68 -2.55 20.22
C GLU A 120 -10.67 -2.34 19.08
N ASN A 121 -11.17 -2.11 17.85
CA ASN A 121 -10.30 -1.81 16.72
C ASN A 121 -9.58 -0.45 16.89
N MET A 122 -10.29 0.56 17.39
CA MET A 122 -9.66 1.86 17.64
C MET A 122 -8.55 1.76 18.69
N VAL A 123 -8.82 1.08 19.80
CA VAL A 123 -7.83 0.91 20.87
C VAL A 123 -6.63 0.11 20.37
N SER A 124 -6.84 -1.01 19.67
CA SER A 124 -5.75 -1.87 19.19
C SER A 124 -4.87 -1.20 18.13
N THR A 125 -5.42 -0.25 17.37
CA THR A 125 -4.63 0.48 16.37
C THR A 125 -3.97 1.76 16.89
N CYS A 126 -4.45 2.32 18.00
CA CYS A 126 -3.85 3.50 18.64
C CYS A 126 -2.66 3.18 19.56
N VAL A 127 -2.46 1.93 19.94
CA VAL A 127 -1.46 1.47 20.92
C VAL A 127 -0.22 0.84 20.24
N VAL A 128 -0.09 1.00 18.94
CA VAL A 128 1.05 0.44 18.17
C VAL A 128 2.22 1.40 18.19
#